data_2b13671a79ac9c5f3fba970c46354c8f
#
_entry.id   2b13671a79ac9c5f3fba970c46354c8f
#
_cell.length_a   1.000
_cell.length_b   1.000
_cell.length_c   1.000
_cell.angle_alpha   90.00
_cell.angle_beta   90.00
_cell.angle_gamma   90.00
#
_symmetry.space_group_name_H-M   'P 1'
#
loop_
_entity.id
_entity.type
_entity.pdbx_description
1 polymer ?
#
loop_
_entity_poly.entity_id
_entity_poly.type
_entity_poly.pdbx_seq_one_letter_code
_entity_poly.pdbx_strand_id
1 'polypeptide(L)'
;KVFNDVAIMMVEAGATEGVIDKISEGKPAPTEEVVAEGLEAAKPVIELLCLAQHGLADRVAKEPQEFPLFPPYSDNIYQAVERKTTKKLRDLLTIKDKQERDEATNAYLEQVVDGLVGKFAEDLGEANAEKEIRAAYSAVMKKIVRHMILTEHFRIDGRGVTDIRDLGVEVDLIPRAHGSSLFERGETQIMGVTTLDMLKMEQQIDSLTPTTTKRY
;
A
#
# COMPACT_ATOMS: atom_id res chain seq x y z
N LYS A 1 8.19 11.66 15.90
CA LYS A 1 7.53 11.84 17.21
C LYS A 1 6.13 12.41 16.99
N VAL A 2 5.09 11.76 17.49
CA VAL A 2 3.71 12.21 17.39
C VAL A 2 3.20 12.47 18.80
N PHE A 3 2.81 13.72 19.12
CA PHE A 3 2.20 14.09 20.41
C PHE A 3 2.91 13.56 21.66
N ASN A 4 4.19 13.74 21.80
CA ASN A 4 5.01 13.24 22.91
C ASN A 4 5.21 11.71 22.99
N ASP A 5 4.89 10.97 21.94
CA ASP A 5 5.14 9.54 21.84
C ASP A 5 5.86 9.20 20.53
N VAL A 6 6.46 8.01 20.47
CA VAL A 6 7.11 7.46 19.29
C VAL A 6 6.08 6.61 18.53
N ALA A 7 5.80 6.95 17.28
CA ALA A 7 5.01 6.12 16.39
C ALA A 7 5.92 5.13 15.65
N ILE A 8 5.64 3.84 15.78
CA ILE A 8 6.29 2.80 14.98
C ILE A 8 5.64 2.82 13.58
N MET A 9 6.44 3.13 12.56
CA MET A 9 5.96 3.24 11.18
C MET A 9 6.19 1.96 10.36
N MET A 10 7.20 1.19 10.71
CA MET A 10 7.54 -0.06 10.04
C MET A 10 8.09 -1.05 11.05
N VAL A 11 7.73 -2.30 10.88
CA VAL A 11 8.27 -3.42 11.66
C VAL A 11 8.83 -4.44 10.68
N GLU A 12 10.08 -4.84 10.94
CA GLU A 12 10.69 -5.99 10.28
C GLU A 12 11.10 -6.96 11.38
N ALA A 13 10.53 -8.15 11.34
CA ALA A 13 10.74 -9.15 12.35
C ALA A 13 11.10 -10.49 11.72
N GLY A 14 11.92 -11.25 12.40
CA GLY A 14 12.31 -12.59 11.98
C GLY A 14 12.52 -13.48 13.19
N ALA A 15 12.52 -14.79 12.96
CA ALA A 15 12.85 -15.76 13.98
C ALA A 15 14.32 -16.18 13.86
N THR A 16 14.88 -16.66 14.96
CA THR A 16 16.22 -17.26 14.95
C THR A 16 16.23 -18.55 14.12
N GLU A 17 17.35 -18.83 13.50
CA GLU A 17 17.53 -20.08 12.77
C GLU A 17 17.25 -21.30 13.65
N GLY A 18 16.57 -22.29 13.09
CA GLY A 18 16.17 -23.50 13.82
C GLY A 18 15.12 -23.26 14.90
N VAL A 19 14.27 -22.22 14.79
CA VAL A 19 13.25 -21.91 15.80
C VAL A 19 12.26 -23.07 16.03
N ILE A 20 11.88 -23.80 14.98
CA ILE A 20 10.97 -24.95 15.08
C ILE A 20 11.60 -26.07 15.90
N ASP A 21 12.88 -26.37 15.69
CA ASP A 21 13.58 -27.39 16.44
C ASP A 21 13.66 -27.01 17.93
N LYS A 22 13.98 -25.74 18.22
CA LYS A 22 14.01 -25.22 19.60
C LYS A 22 12.64 -25.32 20.30
N ILE A 23 11.55 -25.02 19.59
CA ILE A 23 10.20 -25.18 20.15
C ILE A 23 9.90 -26.66 20.42
N SER A 24 10.29 -27.55 19.50
CA SER A 24 10.14 -29.01 19.67
C SER A 24 10.96 -29.54 20.85
N GLU A 25 12.08 -28.91 21.16
CA GLU A 25 12.91 -29.19 22.33
C GLU A 25 12.36 -28.59 23.64
N GLY A 26 11.21 -27.95 23.60
CA GLY A 26 10.51 -27.41 24.78
C GLY A 26 10.82 -25.93 25.08
N LYS A 27 11.43 -25.18 24.17
CA LYS A 27 11.51 -23.73 24.31
C LYS A 27 10.13 -23.11 24.04
N PRO A 28 9.72 -22.08 24.80
CA PRO A 28 8.44 -21.42 24.58
C PRO A 28 8.40 -20.75 23.19
N ALA A 29 7.31 -20.97 22.46
CA ALA A 29 7.04 -20.22 21.23
C ALA A 29 6.73 -18.76 21.58
N PRO A 30 7.16 -17.78 20.77
CA PRO A 30 6.75 -16.40 20.95
C PRO A 30 5.25 -16.27 20.71
N THR A 31 4.54 -15.61 21.61
CA THR A 31 3.14 -15.25 21.47
C THR A 31 3.00 -13.83 20.95
N GLU A 32 1.77 -13.45 20.56
CA GLU A 32 1.45 -12.09 20.13
C GLU A 32 1.77 -11.06 21.22
N GLU A 33 1.53 -11.42 22.49
CA GLU A 33 1.85 -10.56 23.64
C GLU A 33 3.35 -10.29 23.75
N VAL A 34 4.19 -11.30 23.58
CA VAL A 34 5.66 -11.17 23.61
C VAL A 34 6.15 -10.26 22.49
N VAL A 35 5.56 -10.36 21.30
CA VAL A 35 5.89 -9.48 20.18
C VAL A 35 5.43 -8.05 20.47
N ALA A 36 4.24 -7.86 21.01
CA ALA A 36 3.72 -6.55 21.38
C ALA A 36 4.57 -5.87 22.46
N GLU A 37 4.98 -6.62 23.51
CA GLU A 37 5.89 -6.14 24.54
C GLU A 37 7.26 -5.74 23.96
N GLY A 38 7.77 -6.50 22.99
CA GLY A 38 8.99 -6.16 22.26
C GLY A 38 8.89 -4.85 21.48
N LEU A 39 7.76 -4.58 20.85
CA LEU A 39 7.49 -3.32 20.17
C LEU A 39 7.41 -2.14 21.14
N GLU A 40 6.73 -2.31 22.27
CA GLU A 40 6.70 -1.27 23.32
C GLU A 40 8.08 -1.01 23.91
N ALA A 41 8.87 -2.05 24.17
CA ALA A 41 10.23 -1.92 24.67
C ALA A 41 11.18 -1.22 23.68
N ALA A 42 10.92 -1.28 22.38
CA ALA A 42 11.70 -0.60 21.37
C ALA A 42 11.48 0.94 21.35
N LYS A 43 10.32 1.43 21.78
CA LYS A 43 9.96 2.85 21.70
C LYS A 43 10.96 3.78 22.43
N PRO A 44 11.39 3.53 23.68
CA PRO A 44 12.36 4.39 24.35
C PRO A 44 13.71 4.46 23.62
N VAL A 45 14.14 3.34 23.02
CA VAL A 45 15.39 3.30 22.25
C VAL A 45 15.26 4.10 20.97
N ILE A 46 14.14 3.98 20.27
CA ILE A 46 13.83 4.79 19.07
C ILE A 46 13.78 6.28 19.43
N GLU A 47 13.17 6.63 20.57
CA GLU A 47 13.14 8.01 21.04
C GLU A 47 14.56 8.56 21.27
N LEU A 48 15.43 7.80 21.93
CA LEU A 48 16.82 8.18 22.13
C LEU A 48 17.54 8.45 20.80
N LEU A 49 17.34 7.57 19.80
CA LEU A 49 17.92 7.74 18.47
C LEU A 49 17.38 8.98 17.77
N CYS A 50 16.09 9.25 17.88
CA CYS A 50 15.48 10.47 17.33
C CYS A 50 16.05 11.73 17.99
N LEU A 51 16.18 11.75 19.32
CA LEU A 51 16.75 12.88 20.06
C LEU A 51 18.22 13.12 19.69
N ALA A 52 19.01 12.06 19.53
CA ALA A 52 20.39 12.18 19.09
C ALA A 52 20.50 12.79 17.69
N GLN A 53 19.63 12.39 16.74
CA GLN A 53 19.57 12.97 15.39
C GLN A 53 19.13 14.44 15.43
N HIS A 54 18.14 14.80 16.23
CA HIS A 54 17.75 16.20 16.40
C HIS A 54 18.90 17.02 16.97
N GLY A 55 19.56 16.55 18.05
CA GLY A 55 20.69 17.26 18.63
C GLY A 55 21.91 17.39 17.69
N LEU A 56 22.07 16.46 16.75
CA LEU A 56 23.06 16.61 15.69
C LEU A 56 22.62 17.66 14.65
N ALA A 57 21.37 17.58 14.19
CA ALA A 57 20.81 18.55 13.25
C ALA A 57 20.91 19.96 13.78
N ASP A 58 20.55 20.22 15.05
CA ASP A 58 20.64 21.56 15.67
C ASP A 58 22.07 22.15 15.63
N ARG A 59 23.10 21.29 15.64
CA ARG A 59 24.50 21.72 15.61
C ARG A 59 25.09 21.93 14.22
N VAL A 60 24.61 21.16 13.23
CA VAL A 60 25.25 21.10 11.90
C VAL A 60 24.27 21.31 10.75
N ALA A 61 23.00 21.60 11.06
CA ALA A 61 22.00 21.84 10.02
C ALA A 61 22.45 23.01 9.12
N LYS A 62 22.31 22.79 7.83
CA LYS A 62 22.47 23.84 6.81
C LYS A 62 21.09 24.42 6.51
N GLU A 63 21.09 25.66 6.02
CA GLU A 63 19.87 26.25 5.50
C GLU A 63 19.21 25.33 4.47
N PRO A 64 17.90 25.09 4.56
CA PRO A 64 17.19 24.29 3.59
C PRO A 64 17.37 24.86 2.18
N GLN A 65 17.74 24.02 1.24
CA GLN A 65 17.80 24.43 -0.15
C GLN A 65 16.40 24.35 -0.76
N GLU A 66 15.96 25.44 -1.34
CA GLU A 66 14.74 25.44 -2.13
C GLU A 66 15.00 24.76 -3.48
N PHE A 67 14.11 23.90 -3.89
CA PHE A 67 14.11 23.27 -5.21
C PHE A 67 12.69 23.28 -5.78
N PRO A 68 12.55 23.32 -7.11
CA PRO A 68 11.24 23.43 -7.74
C PRO A 68 10.41 22.15 -7.46
N LEU A 69 9.18 22.36 -7.02
CA LEU A 69 8.20 21.29 -6.87
C LEU A 69 7.33 21.27 -8.13
N PHE A 70 7.09 20.05 -8.63
CA PHE A 70 6.22 19.82 -9.78
C PHE A 70 4.99 19.03 -9.32
N PRO A 71 4.00 19.70 -8.71
CA PRO A 71 2.78 19.02 -8.28
C PRO A 71 2.05 18.44 -9.50
N PRO A 72 1.39 17.30 -9.36
CA PRO A 72 0.71 16.63 -10.47
C PRO A 72 -0.56 17.36 -10.95
N TYR A 73 -0.98 18.40 -10.26
CA TYR A 73 -2.12 19.27 -10.57
C TYR A 73 -1.95 20.63 -9.89
N SER A 74 -2.55 21.65 -10.45
CA SER A 74 -2.63 22.98 -9.86
C SER A 74 -3.83 23.13 -8.90
N ASP A 75 -3.74 24.05 -7.94
CA ASP A 75 -4.80 24.25 -6.92
C ASP A 75 -6.14 24.63 -7.53
N ASN A 76 -6.16 25.45 -8.58
CA ASN A 76 -7.39 25.85 -9.27
C ASN A 76 -8.09 24.66 -9.95
N ILE A 77 -7.35 23.73 -10.54
CA ILE A 77 -7.89 22.49 -11.09
C ILE A 77 -8.40 21.59 -9.95
N TYR A 78 -7.61 21.42 -8.89
CA TYR A 78 -8.05 20.63 -7.74
C TYR A 78 -9.37 21.14 -7.16
N GLN A 79 -9.50 22.44 -6.91
CA GLN A 79 -10.73 23.04 -6.38
C GLN A 79 -11.92 22.91 -7.34
N ALA A 80 -11.69 23.01 -8.66
CA ALA A 80 -12.74 22.81 -9.64
C ALA A 80 -13.27 21.37 -9.66
N VAL A 81 -12.36 20.41 -9.61
CA VAL A 81 -12.67 18.98 -9.52
C VAL A 81 -13.37 18.67 -8.20
N GLU A 82 -12.83 19.12 -7.07
CA GLU A 82 -13.40 18.88 -5.73
C GLU A 82 -14.85 19.37 -5.65
N ARG A 83 -15.11 20.61 -6.08
CA ARG A 83 -16.48 21.18 -6.07
C ARG A 83 -17.46 20.40 -6.94
N LYS A 84 -16.99 19.91 -8.10
CA LYS A 84 -17.84 19.17 -9.06
C LYS A 84 -18.10 17.74 -8.60
N THR A 85 -17.14 17.10 -7.93
CA THR A 85 -17.16 15.65 -7.77
C THR A 85 -17.52 15.15 -6.38
N THR A 86 -17.25 15.91 -5.31
CA THR A 86 -17.31 15.43 -3.92
C THR A 86 -18.58 14.66 -3.58
N LYS A 87 -19.76 15.19 -3.92
CA LYS A 87 -21.03 14.56 -3.56
C LYS A 87 -21.25 13.25 -4.32
N LYS A 88 -21.21 13.32 -5.66
CA LYS A 88 -21.48 12.14 -6.50
C LYS A 88 -20.42 11.06 -6.34
N LEU A 89 -19.16 11.45 -6.18
CA LEU A 89 -18.07 10.50 -5.98
C LEU A 89 -18.21 9.77 -4.64
N ARG A 90 -18.63 10.46 -3.58
CA ARG A 90 -18.93 9.83 -2.30
C ARG A 90 -20.04 8.77 -2.44
N ASP A 91 -21.10 9.06 -3.17
CA ASP A 91 -22.19 8.10 -3.39
C ASP A 91 -21.71 6.87 -4.18
N LEU A 92 -20.90 7.06 -5.22
CA LEU A 92 -20.31 5.97 -5.99
C LEU A 92 -19.36 5.09 -5.15
N LEU A 93 -18.63 5.67 -4.21
CA LEU A 93 -17.71 4.95 -3.33
C LEU A 93 -18.43 4.08 -2.27
N THR A 94 -19.76 4.15 -2.17
CA THR A 94 -20.56 3.24 -1.31
C THR A 94 -20.97 1.94 -2.02
N ILE A 95 -20.74 1.81 -3.32
CA ILE A 95 -20.98 0.58 -4.08
C ILE A 95 -20.02 -0.49 -3.56
N LYS A 96 -20.56 -1.59 -3.03
CA LYS A 96 -19.78 -2.64 -2.37
C LYS A 96 -19.00 -3.50 -3.36
N ASP A 97 -19.65 -3.88 -4.47
CA ASP A 97 -18.98 -4.64 -5.51
C ASP A 97 -17.83 -3.81 -6.12
N LYS A 98 -16.67 -4.42 -6.22
CA LYS A 98 -15.46 -3.74 -6.68
C LYS A 98 -15.54 -3.38 -8.16
N GLN A 99 -15.99 -4.33 -8.98
CA GLN A 99 -16.03 -4.12 -10.43
C GLN A 99 -17.04 -3.04 -10.78
N GLU A 100 -18.25 -3.12 -10.23
CA GLU A 100 -19.30 -2.12 -10.43
C GLU A 100 -18.85 -0.73 -9.95
N ARG A 101 -18.19 -0.64 -8.81
CA ARG A 101 -17.66 0.61 -8.28
C ARG A 101 -16.57 1.20 -9.18
N ASP A 102 -15.62 0.38 -9.63
CA ASP A 102 -14.53 0.80 -10.49
C ASP A 102 -15.07 1.28 -11.86
N GLU A 103 -16.01 0.57 -12.45
CA GLU A 103 -16.69 0.97 -13.69
C GLU A 103 -17.45 2.29 -13.51
N ALA A 104 -18.22 2.44 -12.44
CA ALA A 104 -18.98 3.66 -12.17
C ALA A 104 -18.09 4.88 -11.89
N THR A 105 -17.01 4.70 -11.12
CA THR A 105 -16.08 5.80 -10.84
C THR A 105 -15.26 6.20 -12.06
N ASN A 106 -14.88 5.24 -12.92
CA ASN A 106 -14.19 5.52 -14.18
C ASN A 106 -15.10 6.21 -15.19
N ALA A 107 -16.33 5.74 -15.36
CA ALA A 107 -17.30 6.40 -16.22
C ALA A 107 -17.59 7.84 -15.75
N TYR A 108 -17.61 8.06 -14.46
CA TYR A 108 -17.77 9.40 -13.91
C TYR A 108 -16.53 10.28 -14.11
N LEU A 109 -15.32 9.71 -14.02
CA LEU A 109 -14.08 10.40 -14.30
C LEU A 109 -14.10 10.97 -15.74
N GLU A 110 -14.48 10.17 -16.74
CA GLU A 110 -14.57 10.65 -18.13
C GLU A 110 -15.54 11.84 -18.26
N GLN A 111 -16.71 11.76 -17.64
CA GLN A 111 -17.66 12.89 -17.62
C GLN A 111 -17.08 14.17 -16.96
N VAL A 112 -16.22 14.01 -15.95
CA VAL A 112 -15.56 15.12 -15.27
C VAL A 112 -14.49 15.73 -16.17
N VAL A 113 -13.69 14.90 -16.85
CA VAL A 113 -12.67 15.33 -17.82
C VAL A 113 -13.34 16.12 -18.93
N ASP A 114 -14.32 15.54 -19.62
CA ASP A 114 -15.04 16.19 -20.72
C ASP A 114 -15.65 17.54 -20.31
N GLY A 115 -16.15 17.60 -19.10
CA GLY A 115 -16.81 18.80 -18.59
C GLY A 115 -15.87 19.87 -18.03
N LEU A 116 -14.58 19.61 -17.89
CA LEU A 116 -13.61 20.55 -17.33
C LEU A 116 -12.41 20.83 -18.25
N VAL A 117 -12.06 19.92 -19.16
CA VAL A 117 -10.87 20.05 -20.01
C VAL A 117 -10.87 21.36 -20.80
N GLY A 118 -11.99 21.70 -21.43
CA GLY A 118 -12.12 22.94 -22.21
C GLY A 118 -11.86 24.22 -21.43
N LYS A 119 -12.11 24.19 -20.12
CA LYS A 119 -11.88 25.35 -19.25
C LYS A 119 -10.38 25.62 -19.02
N PHE A 120 -9.55 24.61 -19.03
CA PHE A 120 -8.12 24.70 -18.69
C PHE A 120 -7.22 24.46 -19.89
N ALA A 121 -7.78 24.05 -21.03
CA ALA A 121 -7.04 23.75 -22.24
C ALA A 121 -6.36 24.98 -22.87
N GLU A 122 -6.95 26.18 -22.70
CA GLU A 122 -6.39 27.42 -23.24
C GLU A 122 -5.03 27.74 -22.59
N ASP A 123 -4.90 27.48 -21.27
CA ASP A 123 -3.68 27.80 -20.52
C ASP A 123 -2.62 26.70 -20.56
N LEU A 124 -3.05 25.43 -20.52
CA LEU A 124 -2.16 24.29 -20.32
C LEU A 124 -1.98 23.40 -21.56
N GLY A 125 -2.86 23.55 -22.54
CA GLY A 125 -3.06 22.58 -23.60
C GLY A 125 -3.92 21.41 -23.13
N GLU A 126 -4.69 20.82 -24.05
CA GLU A 126 -5.70 19.79 -23.75
C GLU A 126 -5.13 18.58 -23.03
N ALA A 127 -4.01 18.03 -23.51
CA ALA A 127 -3.39 16.85 -22.92
C ALA A 127 -2.88 17.07 -21.49
N ASN A 128 -2.33 18.24 -21.16
CA ASN A 128 -1.89 18.57 -19.81
C ASN A 128 -3.07 18.85 -18.89
N ALA A 129 -4.10 19.56 -19.37
CA ALA A 129 -5.31 19.81 -18.62
C ALA A 129 -6.02 18.50 -18.25
N GLU A 130 -6.14 17.56 -19.18
CA GLU A 130 -6.68 16.23 -18.92
C GLU A 130 -5.87 15.49 -17.85
N LYS A 131 -4.54 15.46 -17.99
CA LYS A 131 -3.64 14.80 -17.03
C LYS A 131 -3.79 15.36 -15.61
N GLU A 132 -3.84 16.68 -15.47
CA GLU A 132 -4.01 17.33 -14.17
C GLU A 132 -5.40 17.09 -13.58
N ILE A 133 -6.46 17.09 -14.39
CA ILE A 133 -7.83 16.78 -13.94
C ILE A 133 -7.91 15.34 -13.41
N ARG A 134 -7.33 14.37 -14.11
CA ARG A 134 -7.28 12.96 -13.68
C ARG A 134 -6.51 12.81 -12.37
N ALA A 135 -5.39 13.50 -12.23
CA ALA A 135 -4.59 13.50 -10.99
C ALA A 135 -5.35 14.14 -9.82
N ALA A 136 -6.01 15.28 -10.05
CA ALA A 136 -6.84 15.95 -9.06
C ALA A 136 -8.04 15.09 -8.65
N TYR A 137 -8.71 14.41 -9.59
CA TYR A 137 -9.80 13.47 -9.29
C TYR A 137 -9.36 12.35 -8.35
N SER A 138 -8.21 11.74 -8.65
CA SER A 138 -7.63 10.69 -7.80
C SER A 138 -7.30 11.21 -6.39
N ALA A 139 -6.81 12.45 -6.28
CA ALA A 139 -6.53 13.07 -4.99
C ALA A 139 -7.80 13.37 -4.18
N VAL A 140 -8.86 13.87 -4.85
CA VAL A 140 -10.18 14.09 -4.22
C VAL A 140 -10.79 12.76 -3.77
N MET A 141 -10.75 11.73 -4.59
CA MET A 141 -11.23 10.39 -4.24
C MET A 141 -10.50 9.84 -3.01
N LYS A 142 -9.18 9.93 -2.98
CA LYS A 142 -8.36 9.54 -1.82
C LYS A 142 -8.76 10.30 -0.54
N LYS A 143 -9.03 11.60 -0.65
CA LYS A 143 -9.48 12.43 0.48
C LYS A 143 -10.83 11.99 1.00
N ILE A 144 -11.79 11.71 0.11
CA ILE A 144 -13.13 11.24 0.47
C ILE A 144 -13.06 9.87 1.15
N VAL A 145 -12.37 8.90 0.55
CA VAL A 145 -12.20 7.55 1.14
C VAL A 145 -11.57 7.64 2.52
N ARG A 146 -10.51 8.44 2.66
CA ARG A 146 -9.86 8.62 3.96
C ARG A 146 -10.82 9.23 5.00
N HIS A 147 -11.61 10.21 4.61
CA HIS A 147 -12.62 10.80 5.48
C HIS A 147 -13.66 9.77 5.92
N MET A 148 -14.22 9.00 4.98
CA MET A 148 -15.19 7.93 5.29
C MET A 148 -14.63 6.91 6.30
N ILE A 149 -13.38 6.49 6.13
CA ILE A 149 -12.75 5.54 7.05
C ILE A 149 -12.55 6.16 8.45
N LEU A 150 -12.02 7.39 8.52
CA LEU A 150 -11.63 7.99 9.79
C LEU A 150 -12.82 8.52 10.62
N THR A 151 -13.88 9.00 9.96
CA THR A 151 -15.01 9.65 10.64
C THR A 151 -16.28 8.82 10.66
N GLU A 152 -16.52 8.03 9.63
CA GLU A 152 -17.73 7.22 9.48
C GLU A 152 -17.45 5.73 9.75
N HIS A 153 -16.18 5.36 9.95
CA HIS A 153 -15.74 3.97 10.16
C HIS A 153 -16.21 3.02 9.04
N PHE A 154 -16.37 3.56 7.84
CA PHE A 154 -16.84 2.85 6.66
C PHE A 154 -15.70 2.65 5.66
N ARG A 155 -15.47 1.39 5.26
CA ARG A 155 -14.55 1.03 4.18
C ARG A 155 -15.33 0.80 2.89
N ILE A 156 -14.75 1.16 1.76
CA ILE A 156 -15.43 1.19 0.44
C ILE A 156 -15.98 -0.16 -0.04
N ASP A 157 -15.54 -1.26 0.54
CA ASP A 157 -16.08 -2.61 0.30
C ASP A 157 -17.17 -3.01 1.31
N GLY A 158 -17.62 -2.08 2.12
CA GLY A 158 -18.68 -2.26 3.10
C GLY A 158 -18.27 -2.93 4.41
N ARG A 159 -16.98 -3.22 4.60
CA ARG A 159 -16.45 -3.74 5.87
C ARG A 159 -16.30 -2.62 6.91
N GLY A 160 -16.38 -2.98 8.17
CA GLY A 160 -15.98 -2.13 9.29
C GLY A 160 -14.46 -2.06 9.42
N VAL A 161 -13.97 -1.21 10.33
CA VAL A 161 -12.52 -0.96 10.51
C VAL A 161 -11.75 -2.15 11.07
N THR A 162 -12.43 -3.06 11.76
CA THR A 162 -11.86 -4.28 12.37
C THR A 162 -12.08 -5.55 11.54
N ASP A 163 -12.89 -5.48 10.48
CA ASP A 163 -13.20 -6.66 9.67
C ASP A 163 -12.03 -7.00 8.75
N ILE A 164 -11.74 -8.28 8.64
CA ILE A 164 -10.81 -8.83 7.66
C ILE A 164 -11.60 -9.49 6.52
N ARG A 165 -10.98 -9.61 5.35
CA ARG A 165 -11.58 -10.34 4.22
C ARG A 165 -11.59 -11.84 4.53
N ASP A 166 -12.54 -12.54 3.93
CA ASP A 166 -12.57 -13.99 3.98
C ASP A 166 -11.28 -14.58 3.43
N LEU A 167 -10.76 -15.57 4.11
CA LEU A 167 -9.54 -16.28 3.73
C LEU A 167 -9.90 -17.72 3.35
N GLY A 168 -9.40 -18.16 2.19
CA GLY A 168 -9.50 -19.53 1.72
C GLY A 168 -8.11 -20.09 1.45
N VAL A 169 -7.89 -21.36 1.78
CA VAL A 169 -6.65 -22.08 1.47
C VAL A 169 -6.99 -23.47 1.00
N GLU A 170 -6.51 -23.82 -0.18
CA GLU A 170 -6.61 -25.16 -0.73
C GLU A 170 -5.23 -25.64 -1.18
N VAL A 171 -5.02 -26.94 -1.08
CA VAL A 171 -3.76 -27.60 -1.53
C VAL A 171 -4.09 -28.76 -2.47
N ASP A 172 -3.08 -29.22 -3.22
CA ASP A 172 -3.21 -30.35 -4.14
C ASP A 172 -4.24 -30.19 -5.26
N LEU A 173 -4.43 -28.94 -5.74
CA LEU A 173 -5.38 -28.64 -6.82
C LEU A 173 -4.96 -29.21 -8.18
N ILE A 174 -3.65 -29.29 -8.44
CA ILE A 174 -3.12 -29.78 -9.72
C ILE A 174 -2.56 -31.16 -9.52
N PRO A 175 -3.22 -32.21 -10.03
CA PRO A 175 -2.87 -33.62 -9.73
C PRO A 175 -1.50 -34.07 -10.23
N ARG A 176 -0.89 -33.36 -11.17
CA ARG A 176 0.39 -33.76 -11.82
C ARG A 176 1.56 -32.85 -11.46
N ALA A 177 1.35 -31.85 -10.64
CA ALA A 177 2.41 -31.03 -10.07
C ALA A 177 2.98 -31.70 -8.82
N HIS A 178 4.22 -31.37 -8.45
CA HIS A 178 4.83 -31.87 -7.21
C HIS A 178 4.24 -31.19 -5.96
N GLY A 179 3.64 -30.04 -6.14
CA GLY A 179 2.84 -29.35 -5.15
C GLY A 179 2.02 -28.23 -5.79
N SER A 180 0.84 -27.98 -5.26
CA SER A 180 0.04 -26.83 -5.66
C SER A 180 -0.77 -26.33 -4.48
N SER A 181 -0.97 -25.01 -4.44
CA SER A 181 -1.78 -24.34 -3.43
C SER A 181 -2.56 -23.20 -4.04
N LEU A 182 -3.73 -22.94 -3.53
CA LEU A 182 -4.52 -21.76 -3.78
C LEU A 182 -4.70 -21.01 -2.47
N PHE A 183 -4.34 -19.74 -2.45
CA PHE A 183 -4.63 -18.83 -1.36
C PHE A 183 -5.59 -17.76 -1.86
N GLU A 184 -6.67 -17.56 -1.15
CA GLU A 184 -7.70 -16.59 -1.45
C GLU A 184 -7.82 -15.58 -0.30
N ARG A 185 -7.99 -14.32 -0.67
CA ARG A 185 -8.32 -13.23 0.27
C ARG A 185 -9.38 -12.34 -0.35
N GLY A 186 -10.64 -12.61 -0.05
CA GLY A 186 -11.76 -12.00 -0.75
C GLY A 186 -11.71 -12.35 -2.24
N GLU A 187 -11.68 -11.35 -3.10
CA GLU A 187 -11.64 -11.53 -4.55
C GLU A 187 -10.22 -11.77 -5.12
N THR A 188 -9.19 -11.69 -4.29
CA THR A 188 -7.80 -11.88 -4.73
C THR A 188 -7.40 -13.32 -4.53
N GLN A 189 -6.92 -13.97 -5.59
CA GLN A 189 -6.44 -15.34 -5.59
C GLN A 189 -4.98 -15.40 -6.02
N ILE A 190 -4.21 -16.26 -5.35
CA ILE A 190 -2.84 -16.59 -5.73
C ILE A 190 -2.71 -18.10 -5.84
N MET A 191 -2.34 -18.58 -7.02
CA MET A 191 -2.07 -19.99 -7.24
C MET A 191 -0.57 -20.23 -7.28
N GLY A 192 -0.09 -21.06 -6.37
CA GLY A 192 1.29 -21.54 -6.33
C GLY A 192 1.38 -22.95 -6.94
N VAL A 193 2.33 -23.15 -7.82
CA VAL A 193 2.61 -24.49 -8.39
C VAL A 193 4.10 -24.75 -8.25
N THR A 194 4.44 -25.87 -7.63
CA THR A 194 5.82 -26.28 -7.38
C THR A 194 6.19 -27.48 -8.26
N THR A 195 7.29 -27.37 -8.95
CA THR A 195 7.92 -28.47 -9.68
C THR A 195 9.33 -28.68 -9.15
N LEU A 196 9.63 -29.91 -8.75
CA LEU A 196 10.95 -30.31 -8.27
C LEU A 196 11.72 -30.93 -9.41
N ASP A 197 12.99 -30.57 -9.56
CA ASP A 197 13.88 -31.13 -10.59
C ASP A 197 15.33 -31.26 -10.05
N MET A 198 16.19 -31.82 -10.88
CA MET A 198 17.59 -32.00 -10.51
C MET A 198 18.34 -30.65 -10.47
N LEU A 199 19.37 -30.57 -9.66
CA LEU A 199 20.14 -29.34 -9.40
C LEU A 199 20.70 -28.66 -10.66
N LYS A 200 21.04 -29.41 -11.69
CA LYS A 200 21.53 -28.86 -12.98
C LYS A 200 20.48 -28.10 -13.79
N MET A 201 19.21 -28.21 -13.40
CA MET A 201 18.07 -27.47 -14.01
C MET A 201 17.77 -26.13 -13.34
N GLU A 202 18.71 -25.63 -12.54
CA GLU A 202 18.61 -24.30 -11.95
C GLU A 202 18.43 -23.20 -13.00
N GLN A 203 17.64 -22.20 -12.69
CA GLN A 203 17.50 -21.04 -13.57
C GLN A 203 18.85 -20.32 -13.71
N GLN A 204 19.35 -20.25 -14.93
CA GLN A 204 20.52 -19.42 -15.25
C GLN A 204 20.08 -17.99 -15.52
N ILE A 205 20.78 -17.03 -14.92
CA ILE A 205 20.57 -15.60 -15.15
C ILE A 205 21.70 -15.15 -16.08
N ASP A 206 21.34 -14.85 -17.31
CA ASP A 206 22.26 -14.27 -18.31
C ASP A 206 22.11 -12.73 -18.28
N SER A 207 23.21 -12.06 -17.97
CA SER A 207 23.28 -10.61 -17.86
C SER A 207 24.68 -10.13 -18.24
N LEU A 208 24.96 -8.84 -18.17
CA LEU A 208 26.28 -8.26 -18.42
C LEU A 208 27.32 -8.59 -17.31
N THR A 209 26.88 -9.17 -16.22
CA THR A 209 27.74 -9.70 -15.15
C THR A 209 28.01 -11.21 -15.39
N PRO A 210 28.97 -11.83 -14.68
CA PRO A 210 29.15 -13.27 -14.75
C PRO A 210 27.86 -14.03 -14.51
N THR A 211 27.63 -15.11 -15.28
CA THR A 211 26.43 -15.93 -15.18
C THR A 211 26.22 -16.42 -13.74
N THR A 212 25.06 -16.16 -13.21
CA THR A 212 24.62 -16.62 -11.88
C THR A 212 23.42 -17.54 -12.02
N THR A 213 23.16 -18.34 -11.00
CA THR A 213 21.99 -19.22 -10.94
C THR A 213 21.04 -18.76 -9.84
N LYS A 214 19.76 -19.02 -10.03
CA LYS A 214 18.73 -18.75 -9.03
C LYS A 214 18.04 -20.05 -8.67
N ARG A 215 17.98 -20.29 -7.36
CA ARG A 215 17.34 -21.45 -6.76
C ARG A 215 16.31 -20.97 -5.74
N TYR A 216 15.19 -21.65 -5.63
CA TYR A 216 14.17 -21.46 -4.59
C TYR A 216 14.09 -22.71 -3.72
#